data_c8dbffb3a82ba3963afff301fd356e59
#
_entry.id   c8dbffb3a82ba3963afff301fd356e59
#
_cell.length_a   1.000
_cell.length_b   1.000
_cell.length_c   1.000
_cell.angle_alpha   90.00
_cell.angle_beta   90.00
_cell.angle_gamma   90.00
#
_symmetry.space_group_name_H-M   'P 1'
#
loop_
_entity.id
_entity.type
_entity.pdbx_description
1 polymer ?
#
loop_
_entity_poly.entity_id
_entity_poly.type
_entity_poly.pdbx_seq_one_letter_code
_entity_poly.pdbx_strand_id
1 'polypeptide(L)'
;MTKHRSLSDYAARRFRFAGNALLEFSDPFFAQIDKLKTDLEKSGKHFVSFANYDYLGLANHPRIISEAKRELDHLGVGALASRLVGGERSTHKPFEAEIAKFLGFESALTLVSGYLANVTTIAWLMGKRDAIFIDELAHNSIVAGADGSDAEVIKFRHNDYDHLEHLLARRREEFRHVLVVVEGIYSMDGDTADLPRLLDIKDKHQIWLMLDEAHSLGVLGETGRGLPEHQGVDPGRIDLVVGTMSKTLASCGGYVCGRKPVIDWFRYTLPGFVYSVGLSPVILAAARTALRLMQEESWRIGKLAGNAEFFRDSAQAAGLSTGPAIGRGVVPILFQDSVETMWASQHLLERGFYVPPIVQIGVPKDQPRLRFFISANHTQAEILGVIAALRDMPPVSEEAHRIVAAAMAGA
;
A
#
# COMPACT_ATOMS: atom_id res chain seq x y z
N MET A 1 8.24 -41.25 -14.31
CA MET A 1 6.82 -41.00 -13.95
C MET A 1 6.80 -40.20 -12.65
N THR A 2 6.55 -38.90 -12.71
CA THR A 2 6.33 -38.07 -11.53
C THR A 2 5.02 -38.50 -10.87
N LYS A 3 5.10 -39.07 -9.66
CA LYS A 3 3.91 -39.40 -8.87
C LYS A 3 3.05 -38.16 -8.71
N HIS A 4 1.81 -38.21 -9.14
CA HIS A 4 0.80 -37.19 -8.86
C HIS A 4 0.67 -37.05 -7.34
N ARG A 5 1.02 -35.88 -6.80
CA ARG A 5 0.93 -35.59 -5.35
C ARG A 5 -0.41 -34.93 -5.07
N SER A 6 -1.01 -35.25 -3.93
CA SER A 6 -2.23 -34.57 -3.51
C SER A 6 -1.97 -33.06 -3.30
N LEU A 7 -3.00 -32.23 -3.47
CA LEU A 7 -2.90 -30.80 -3.19
C LEU A 7 -2.46 -30.52 -1.75
N SER A 8 -2.91 -31.34 -0.79
CA SER A 8 -2.50 -31.25 0.62
C SER A 8 -1.01 -31.53 0.83
N ASP A 9 -0.45 -32.55 0.15
CA ASP A 9 1.00 -32.83 0.23
C ASP A 9 1.84 -31.70 -0.39
N TYR A 10 1.36 -31.15 -1.49
CA TYR A 10 1.99 -30.01 -2.14
C TYR A 10 1.98 -28.77 -1.22
N ALA A 11 0.81 -28.45 -0.64
CA ALA A 11 0.65 -27.33 0.27
C ALA A 11 1.48 -27.50 1.55
N ALA A 12 1.47 -28.69 2.18
CA ALA A 12 2.24 -28.97 3.38
C ALA A 12 3.75 -28.80 3.18
N ARG A 13 4.27 -29.14 1.99
CA ARG A 13 5.69 -28.94 1.68
C ARG A 13 6.04 -27.45 1.51
N ARG A 14 5.18 -26.69 0.84
CA ARG A 14 5.38 -25.24 0.68
C ARG A 14 5.24 -24.52 2.00
N PHE A 15 4.32 -24.94 2.85
CA PHE A 15 4.14 -24.39 4.19
C PHE A 15 5.34 -24.70 5.10
N ARG A 16 5.90 -25.93 5.05
CA ARG A 16 7.11 -26.28 5.80
C ARG A 16 8.30 -25.39 5.46
N PHE A 17 8.42 -24.98 4.19
CA PHE A 17 9.49 -24.09 3.76
C PHE A 17 9.39 -22.67 4.37
N ALA A 18 8.19 -22.17 4.61
CA ALA A 18 7.95 -20.82 5.12
C ALA A 18 7.72 -20.75 6.63
N GLY A 19 7.30 -21.83 7.28
CA GLY A 19 6.67 -21.77 8.60
C GLY A 19 7.45 -22.37 9.76
N ASN A 20 8.19 -23.46 9.57
CA ASN A 20 8.71 -24.24 10.71
C ASN A 20 9.86 -23.54 11.48
N ALA A 21 10.62 -22.67 10.83
CA ALA A 21 11.67 -21.91 11.50
C ALA A 21 11.13 -20.73 12.31
N LEU A 22 9.92 -20.27 11.98
CA LEU A 22 9.28 -19.11 12.59
C LEU A 22 8.35 -19.49 13.77
N LEU A 23 7.94 -20.76 13.88
CA LEU A 23 6.96 -21.22 14.88
C LEU A 23 7.56 -21.48 16.29
N GLU A 24 8.88 -21.44 16.46
CA GLU A 24 9.51 -21.44 17.78
C GLU A 24 9.43 -20.08 18.48
N PHE A 25 9.22 -19.01 17.69
CA PHE A 25 8.79 -17.71 18.22
C PHE A 25 7.25 -17.68 18.25
N SER A 26 6.66 -16.99 19.23
CA SER A 26 5.22 -16.76 19.23
C SER A 26 4.81 -16.17 17.87
N ASP A 27 3.81 -16.78 17.21
CA ASP A 27 3.37 -16.34 15.88
C ASP A 27 2.98 -14.85 15.91
N PRO A 28 3.78 -13.94 15.31
CA PRO A 28 3.49 -12.52 15.28
C PRO A 28 2.44 -12.18 14.20
N PHE A 29 2.10 -13.18 13.36
CA PHE A 29 1.17 -13.04 12.26
C PHE A 29 -0.25 -13.41 12.71
N PHE A 30 -1.28 -12.87 12.03
CA PHE A 30 -2.69 -13.15 12.32
C PHE A 30 -3.15 -12.81 13.75
N ALA A 31 -2.48 -11.88 14.41
CA ALA A 31 -2.95 -11.40 15.71
C ALA A 31 -4.36 -10.82 15.57
N GLN A 32 -5.32 -11.38 16.32
CA GLN A 32 -6.68 -10.84 16.37
C GLN A 32 -6.67 -9.49 17.10
N ILE A 33 -7.22 -8.48 16.45
CA ILE A 33 -7.26 -7.10 16.92
C ILE A 33 -8.70 -6.67 16.90
N ASP A 34 -9.34 -6.63 18.07
CA ASP A 34 -10.78 -6.36 18.18
C ASP A 34 -11.12 -4.87 18.23
N LYS A 35 -10.17 -4.00 18.59
CA LYS A 35 -10.36 -2.55 18.63
C LYS A 35 -9.21 -1.83 17.94
N LEU A 36 -9.55 -1.17 16.84
CA LEU A 36 -8.64 -0.28 16.12
C LEU A 36 -8.69 1.12 16.74
N LYS A 37 -7.76 1.32 17.66
CA LYS A 37 -7.18 2.64 17.91
C LYS A 37 -5.70 2.50 17.58
N THR A 38 -4.93 3.57 17.69
CA THR A 38 -3.48 3.43 17.95
C THR A 38 -3.22 2.48 19.13
N ASP A 39 -4.21 2.29 20.03
CA ASP A 39 -4.26 1.26 21.05
C ASP A 39 -4.92 -0.01 20.52
N LEU A 40 -4.19 -1.11 20.49
CA LEU A 40 -4.71 -2.45 20.26
C LEU A 40 -5.01 -3.12 21.59
N GLU A 41 -6.17 -3.74 21.70
CA GLU A 41 -6.47 -4.64 22.81
C GLU A 41 -6.30 -6.08 22.30
N LYS A 42 -5.25 -6.78 22.80
CA LYS A 42 -5.03 -8.21 22.59
C LYS A 42 -5.05 -8.89 23.95
N SER A 43 -5.97 -9.82 24.16
CA SER A 43 -6.08 -10.56 25.44
C SER A 43 -6.19 -9.66 26.67
N GLY A 44 -6.92 -8.54 26.57
CA GLY A 44 -7.09 -7.57 27.65
C GLY A 44 -5.89 -6.65 27.92
N LYS A 45 -4.86 -6.68 27.07
CA LYS A 45 -3.71 -5.77 27.13
C LYS A 45 -3.80 -4.72 26.02
N HIS A 46 -3.47 -3.48 26.34
CA HIS A 46 -3.38 -2.39 25.38
C HIS A 46 -1.99 -2.31 24.78
N PHE A 47 -1.93 -2.09 23.46
CA PHE A 47 -0.69 -1.92 22.71
C PHE A 47 -0.79 -0.66 21.85
N VAL A 48 0.30 0.08 21.73
CA VAL A 48 0.45 1.12 20.71
C VAL A 48 0.79 0.43 19.39
N SER A 49 -0.04 0.64 18.38
CA SER A 49 0.12 0.00 17.07
C SER A 49 0.80 0.89 16.06
N PHE A 50 1.88 0.40 15.48
CA PHE A 50 2.50 0.96 14.30
C PHE A 50 2.28 0.06 13.05
N ALA A 51 1.28 -0.84 13.09
CA ALA A 51 1.03 -1.84 12.07
C ALA A 51 -0.15 -1.53 11.13
N ASN A 52 -0.99 -0.57 11.48
CA ASN A 52 -2.18 -0.26 10.69
C ASN A 52 -2.00 1.01 9.84
N TYR A 53 -2.75 1.09 8.73
CA TYR A 53 -2.67 2.15 7.73
C TYR A 53 -3.58 3.35 8.01
N ASP A 54 -4.07 3.52 9.24
CA ASP A 54 -4.93 4.66 9.62
C ASP A 54 -4.10 5.94 9.80
N TYR A 55 -3.53 6.42 8.69
CA TYR A 55 -2.58 7.52 8.67
C TYR A 55 -3.13 8.79 9.33
N LEU A 56 -4.39 9.12 9.07
CA LEU A 56 -5.01 10.33 9.62
C LEU A 56 -5.80 10.07 10.90
N GLY A 57 -5.85 8.82 11.40
CA GLY A 57 -6.59 8.47 12.61
C GLY A 57 -8.10 8.60 12.46
N LEU A 58 -8.64 8.25 11.29
CA LEU A 58 -10.05 8.44 10.93
C LEU A 58 -10.91 7.19 11.13
N ALA A 59 -10.33 6.00 11.30
CA ALA A 59 -11.06 4.73 11.31
C ALA A 59 -12.17 4.67 12.38
N ASN A 60 -12.00 5.36 13.51
CA ASN A 60 -12.98 5.43 14.60
C ASN A 60 -13.66 6.81 14.71
N HIS A 61 -13.57 7.66 13.68
CA HIS A 61 -14.16 8.99 13.73
C HIS A 61 -15.69 8.93 13.82
N PRO A 62 -16.33 9.62 14.81
CA PRO A 62 -17.78 9.50 15.06
C PRO A 62 -18.65 9.80 13.83
N ARG A 63 -18.26 10.78 13.00
CA ARG A 63 -19.00 11.12 11.77
C ARG A 63 -18.94 9.98 10.75
N ILE A 64 -17.80 9.31 10.58
CA ILE A 64 -17.69 8.17 9.66
C ILE A 64 -18.61 7.04 10.11
N ILE A 65 -18.58 6.71 11.41
CA ILE A 65 -19.44 5.68 11.99
C ILE A 65 -20.92 6.04 11.84
N SER A 66 -21.28 7.29 12.10
CA SER A 66 -22.68 7.76 11.98
C SER A 66 -23.18 7.69 10.53
N GLU A 67 -22.38 8.16 9.57
CA GLU A 67 -22.75 8.13 8.15
C GLU A 67 -22.83 6.69 7.62
N ALA A 68 -21.92 5.80 8.02
CA ALA A 68 -21.97 4.39 7.67
C ALA A 68 -23.23 3.71 8.20
N LYS A 69 -23.63 3.99 9.45
CA LYS A 69 -24.90 3.50 10.04
C LYS A 69 -26.12 4.03 9.30
N ARG A 70 -26.13 5.33 9.00
CA ARG A 70 -27.22 5.95 8.25
C ARG A 70 -27.41 5.30 6.88
N GLU A 71 -26.30 5.02 6.18
CA GLU A 71 -26.36 4.42 4.87
C GLU A 71 -26.74 2.93 4.93
N LEU A 72 -26.36 2.24 6.00
CA LEU A 72 -26.79 0.87 6.28
C LEU A 72 -28.32 0.80 6.43
N ASP A 73 -28.90 1.73 7.17
CA ASP A 73 -30.36 1.81 7.38
C ASP A 73 -31.10 2.16 6.07
N HIS A 74 -30.48 2.98 5.20
CA HIS A 74 -31.11 3.49 3.99
C HIS A 74 -31.01 2.52 2.80
N LEU A 75 -29.82 1.96 2.51
CA LEU A 75 -29.55 1.15 1.31
C LEU A 75 -29.19 -0.31 1.62
N GLY A 76 -29.11 -0.70 2.89
CA GLY A 76 -28.69 -2.03 3.30
C GLY A 76 -27.18 -2.28 3.12
N VAL A 77 -26.78 -3.56 3.26
CA VAL A 77 -25.37 -3.95 3.40
C VAL A 77 -24.59 -3.93 2.09
N GLY A 78 -25.22 -4.29 0.96
CA GLY A 78 -24.47 -4.56 -0.27
C GLY A 78 -25.12 -4.08 -1.55
N ALA A 79 -24.34 -4.09 -2.63
CA ALA A 79 -24.82 -3.76 -3.96
C ALA A 79 -25.54 -4.93 -4.66
N LEU A 80 -25.22 -6.17 -4.29
CA LEU A 80 -25.85 -7.44 -4.69
C LEU A 80 -25.76 -7.80 -6.19
N ALA A 81 -25.13 -6.97 -7.01
CA ALA A 81 -24.88 -7.22 -8.43
C ALA A 81 -23.71 -6.38 -8.94
N SER A 82 -23.22 -6.68 -10.14
CA SER A 82 -22.32 -5.80 -10.87
C SER A 82 -23.01 -4.46 -11.16
N ARG A 83 -22.26 -3.37 -11.09
CA ARG A 83 -22.79 -2.01 -11.32
C ARG A 83 -23.39 -1.85 -12.71
N LEU A 84 -22.90 -2.57 -13.71
CA LEU A 84 -23.39 -2.52 -15.06
C LEU A 84 -24.85 -3.03 -15.18
N VAL A 85 -25.24 -4.02 -14.39
CA VAL A 85 -26.54 -4.70 -14.55
C VAL A 85 -27.56 -4.39 -13.45
N GLY A 86 -27.17 -4.11 -12.22
CA GLY A 86 -28.15 -3.87 -11.15
C GLY A 86 -27.53 -3.45 -9.83
N GLY A 87 -26.19 -3.40 -9.74
CA GLY A 87 -25.45 -3.06 -8.52
C GLY A 87 -25.12 -1.58 -8.37
N GLU A 88 -25.54 -0.70 -9.28
CA GLU A 88 -25.35 0.73 -9.12
C GLU A 88 -26.18 1.26 -7.95
N ARG A 89 -25.53 1.96 -7.02
CA ARG A 89 -26.18 2.62 -5.88
C ARG A 89 -25.95 4.12 -5.96
N SER A 90 -26.83 4.88 -5.34
CA SER A 90 -26.77 6.35 -5.34
C SER A 90 -25.49 6.93 -4.73
N THR A 91 -24.74 6.15 -3.97
CA THR A 91 -23.45 6.54 -3.36
C THR A 91 -22.24 6.44 -4.29
N HIS A 92 -22.27 5.60 -5.32
CA HIS A 92 -21.12 5.36 -6.19
C HIS A 92 -20.67 6.62 -6.94
N LYS A 93 -21.52 7.16 -7.79
CA LYS A 93 -21.19 8.32 -8.62
C LYS A 93 -20.80 9.58 -7.84
N PRO A 94 -21.48 9.92 -6.72
CA PRO A 94 -21.06 11.07 -5.92
C PRO A 94 -19.65 10.92 -5.34
N PHE A 95 -19.28 9.74 -4.84
CA PHE A 95 -17.92 9.51 -4.35
C PHE A 95 -16.89 9.59 -5.49
N GLU A 96 -17.17 8.96 -6.65
CA GLU A 96 -16.30 9.01 -7.83
C GLU A 96 -16.07 10.44 -8.32
N ALA A 97 -17.12 11.28 -8.34
CA ALA A 97 -16.98 12.69 -8.69
C ALA A 97 -16.16 13.48 -7.65
N GLU A 98 -16.35 13.22 -6.36
CA GLU A 98 -15.62 13.91 -5.29
C GLU A 98 -14.13 13.52 -5.28
N ILE A 99 -13.78 12.23 -5.42
CA ILE A 99 -12.38 11.80 -5.45
C ILE A 99 -11.66 12.26 -6.71
N ALA A 100 -12.30 12.20 -7.88
CA ALA A 100 -11.74 12.71 -9.12
C ALA A 100 -11.45 14.21 -9.02
N LYS A 101 -12.43 15.01 -8.56
CA LYS A 101 -12.27 16.45 -8.35
C LYS A 101 -11.15 16.76 -7.34
N PHE A 102 -11.08 16.01 -6.24
CA PHE A 102 -10.07 16.21 -5.21
C PHE A 102 -8.66 15.99 -5.75
N LEU A 103 -8.46 14.95 -6.55
CA LEU A 103 -7.16 14.60 -7.14
C LEU A 103 -6.85 15.38 -8.43
N GLY A 104 -7.78 16.19 -8.95
CA GLY A 104 -7.56 16.98 -10.16
C GLY A 104 -7.76 16.22 -11.47
N PHE A 105 -8.58 15.14 -11.46
CA PHE A 105 -8.92 14.35 -12.65
C PHE A 105 -10.34 14.59 -13.13
N GLU A 106 -10.60 14.25 -14.41
CA GLU A 106 -11.93 14.43 -15.02
C GLU A 106 -12.97 13.42 -14.53
N SER A 107 -12.53 12.19 -14.22
CA SER A 107 -13.42 11.11 -13.83
C SER A 107 -12.71 10.06 -12.98
N ALA A 108 -13.50 9.28 -12.24
CA ALA A 108 -13.04 8.14 -11.47
C ALA A 108 -14.00 6.95 -11.59
N LEU A 109 -13.48 5.77 -11.28
CA LEU A 109 -14.22 4.51 -11.20
C LEU A 109 -13.80 3.78 -9.92
N THR A 110 -14.77 3.32 -9.13
CA THR A 110 -14.50 2.56 -7.92
C THR A 110 -14.56 1.06 -8.13
N LEU A 111 -13.66 0.32 -7.47
CA LEU A 111 -13.54 -1.13 -7.49
C LEU A 111 -13.51 -1.68 -6.05
N VAL A 112 -13.73 -2.99 -5.90
CA VAL A 112 -13.87 -3.62 -4.58
C VAL A 112 -12.58 -3.67 -3.75
N SER A 113 -11.42 -3.44 -4.36
CA SER A 113 -10.14 -3.27 -3.65
C SER A 113 -9.13 -2.49 -4.48
N GLY A 114 -8.13 -1.86 -3.82
CA GLY A 114 -6.98 -1.26 -4.51
C GLY A 114 -6.14 -2.29 -5.23
N TYR A 115 -6.01 -3.50 -4.68
CA TYR A 115 -5.34 -4.61 -5.36
C TYR A 115 -5.99 -4.91 -6.71
N LEU A 116 -7.32 -5.11 -6.73
CA LEU A 116 -8.06 -5.36 -7.97
C LEU A 116 -7.98 -4.16 -8.94
N ALA A 117 -7.94 -2.93 -8.43
CA ALA A 117 -7.81 -1.73 -9.25
C ALA A 117 -6.52 -1.76 -10.08
N ASN A 118 -5.37 -2.09 -9.47
CA ASN A 118 -4.10 -2.28 -10.19
C ASN A 118 -4.17 -3.45 -11.17
N VAL A 119 -4.51 -4.65 -10.66
CA VAL A 119 -4.49 -5.88 -11.45
C VAL A 119 -5.34 -5.74 -12.71
N THR A 120 -6.59 -5.32 -12.56
CA THR A 120 -7.51 -5.29 -13.71
C THR A 120 -7.19 -4.16 -14.68
N THR A 121 -6.75 -2.99 -14.18
CA THR A 121 -6.42 -1.83 -15.02
C THR A 121 -5.20 -2.14 -15.90
N ILE A 122 -4.14 -2.63 -15.32
CA ILE A 122 -2.89 -2.93 -16.03
C ILE A 122 -3.12 -4.07 -17.03
N ALA A 123 -3.70 -5.19 -16.58
CA ALA A 123 -3.93 -6.36 -17.42
C ALA A 123 -4.87 -6.07 -18.60
N TRP A 124 -5.88 -5.21 -18.41
CA TRP A 124 -6.84 -4.88 -19.46
C TRP A 124 -6.34 -3.83 -20.45
N LEU A 125 -5.52 -2.89 -19.99
CA LEU A 125 -5.03 -1.79 -20.79
C LEU A 125 -3.98 -2.23 -21.81
N MET A 126 -3.14 -3.20 -21.49
CA MET A 126 -1.93 -3.56 -22.23
C MET A 126 -2.05 -4.94 -22.89
N GLY A 127 -1.61 -5.08 -24.13
CA GLY A 127 -1.74 -6.30 -24.93
C GLY A 127 -0.46 -6.72 -25.66
N LYS A 128 -0.53 -7.74 -26.49
CA LYS A 128 0.62 -8.47 -27.13
C LYS A 128 1.68 -7.62 -27.83
N ARG A 129 1.34 -6.41 -28.28
CA ARG A 129 2.30 -5.51 -28.97
C ARG A 129 2.71 -4.32 -28.12
N ASP A 130 2.40 -4.38 -26.83
CA ASP A 130 2.64 -3.31 -25.89
C ASP A 130 3.68 -3.77 -24.84
N ALA A 131 4.27 -2.84 -24.10
CA ALA A 131 5.18 -3.14 -23.00
C ALA A 131 4.75 -2.41 -21.73
N ILE A 132 5.04 -3.05 -20.59
CA ILE A 132 4.83 -2.48 -19.26
C ILE A 132 6.19 -2.40 -18.57
N PHE A 133 6.61 -1.18 -18.24
CA PHE A 133 7.81 -0.94 -17.46
C PHE A 133 7.40 -0.74 -16.01
N ILE A 134 7.90 -1.57 -15.11
CA ILE A 134 7.62 -1.50 -13.68
C ILE A 134 8.92 -1.36 -12.89
N ASP A 135 8.86 -0.59 -11.81
CA ASP A 135 9.93 -0.56 -10.82
C ASP A 135 10.13 -1.96 -10.22
N GLU A 136 11.39 -2.37 -9.99
CA GLU A 136 11.67 -3.71 -9.45
C GLU A 136 11.10 -3.94 -8.05
N LEU A 137 10.85 -2.87 -7.28
CA LEU A 137 10.20 -2.91 -5.95
C LEU A 137 8.70 -2.61 -6.00
N ALA A 138 8.09 -2.58 -7.19
CA ALA A 138 6.66 -2.33 -7.34
C ALA A 138 5.81 -3.32 -6.53
N HIS A 139 4.71 -2.81 -5.98
CA HIS A 139 3.75 -3.59 -5.20
C HIS A 139 3.26 -4.81 -5.98
N ASN A 140 3.02 -5.92 -5.29
CA ASN A 140 2.58 -7.19 -5.89
C ASN A 140 1.37 -7.04 -6.82
N SER A 141 0.42 -6.14 -6.53
CA SER A 141 -0.73 -5.90 -7.40
C SER A 141 -0.36 -5.33 -8.78
N ILE A 142 0.71 -4.52 -8.85
CA ILE A 142 1.26 -4.00 -10.11
C ILE A 142 1.92 -5.16 -10.87
N VAL A 143 2.75 -5.94 -10.18
CA VAL A 143 3.40 -7.13 -10.77
C VAL A 143 2.35 -8.12 -11.29
N ALA A 144 1.34 -8.46 -10.46
CA ALA A 144 0.28 -9.39 -10.84
C ALA A 144 -0.58 -8.86 -12.01
N GLY A 145 -0.81 -7.55 -12.09
CA GLY A 145 -1.48 -6.92 -13.22
C GLY A 145 -0.65 -6.97 -14.49
N ALA A 146 0.64 -6.73 -14.40
CA ALA A 146 1.56 -6.83 -15.51
C ALA A 146 1.69 -8.27 -16.02
N ASP A 147 1.90 -9.24 -15.13
CA ASP A 147 1.99 -10.66 -15.45
C ASP A 147 0.66 -11.24 -15.99
N GLY A 148 -0.47 -10.64 -15.62
CA GLY A 148 -1.81 -10.98 -16.11
C GLY A 148 -2.15 -10.41 -17.49
N SER A 149 -1.32 -9.55 -18.05
CA SER A 149 -1.46 -8.98 -19.38
C SER A 149 -0.81 -9.87 -20.45
N ASP A 150 -1.13 -9.59 -21.72
CA ASP A 150 -0.41 -10.17 -22.86
C ASP A 150 0.85 -9.34 -23.25
N ALA A 151 1.15 -8.25 -22.56
CA ALA A 151 2.24 -7.34 -22.86
C ALA A 151 3.60 -7.87 -22.39
N GLU A 152 4.68 -7.36 -22.95
CA GLU A 152 6.01 -7.63 -22.43
C GLU A 152 6.25 -6.83 -21.14
N VAL A 153 6.68 -7.52 -20.07
CA VAL A 153 6.98 -6.90 -18.78
C VAL A 153 8.48 -6.67 -18.63
N ILE A 154 8.87 -5.42 -18.43
CA ILE A 154 10.26 -5.00 -18.32
C ILE A 154 10.45 -4.32 -16.97
N LYS A 155 11.37 -4.83 -16.14
CA LYS A 155 11.72 -4.23 -14.85
C LYS A 155 12.87 -3.26 -15.02
N PHE A 156 12.77 -2.10 -14.39
CA PHE A 156 13.90 -1.18 -14.20
C PHE A 156 14.29 -1.13 -12.73
N ARG A 157 15.57 -0.78 -12.47
CA ARG A 157 16.08 -0.68 -11.10
C ARG A 157 15.33 0.39 -10.32
N HIS A 158 15.12 0.12 -9.04
CA HIS A 158 14.32 0.98 -8.15
C HIS A 158 14.80 2.44 -8.20
N ASN A 159 13.85 3.33 -8.54
CA ASN A 159 14.06 4.78 -8.67
C ASN A 159 15.23 5.19 -9.58
N ASP A 160 15.73 4.29 -10.45
CA ASP A 160 16.79 4.57 -11.42
C ASP A 160 16.22 4.98 -12.78
N TYR A 161 15.95 6.25 -12.92
CA TYR A 161 15.33 6.80 -14.15
C TYR A 161 16.32 6.89 -15.33
N ASP A 162 17.61 6.89 -15.08
CA ASP A 162 18.62 6.76 -16.15
C ASP A 162 18.61 5.35 -16.73
N HIS A 163 18.43 4.32 -15.90
CA HIS A 163 18.21 2.95 -16.37
C HIS A 163 16.89 2.81 -17.14
N LEU A 164 15.78 3.38 -16.63
CA LEU A 164 14.50 3.40 -17.34
C LEU A 164 14.64 4.07 -18.72
N GLU A 165 15.26 5.25 -18.78
CA GLU A 165 15.46 6.00 -20.02
C GLU A 165 16.37 5.24 -21.00
N HIS A 166 17.42 4.58 -20.50
CA HIS A 166 18.29 3.72 -21.34
C HIS A 166 17.50 2.56 -21.96
N LEU A 167 16.66 1.89 -21.18
CA LEU A 167 15.80 0.80 -21.68
C LEU A 167 14.80 1.30 -22.73
N LEU A 168 14.15 2.44 -22.47
CA LEU A 168 13.21 3.06 -23.43
C LEU A 168 13.90 3.49 -24.72
N ALA A 169 15.07 4.13 -24.62
CA ALA A 169 15.82 4.56 -25.80
C ALA A 169 16.18 3.39 -26.75
N ARG A 170 16.38 2.20 -26.20
CA ARG A 170 16.72 1.01 -26.98
C ARG A 170 15.52 0.25 -27.51
N ARG A 171 14.40 0.27 -26.78
CA ARG A 171 13.31 -0.68 -27.00
C ARG A 171 11.94 -0.06 -27.33
N ARG A 172 11.77 1.27 -27.12
CA ARG A 172 10.46 1.95 -27.29
C ARG A 172 9.82 1.65 -28.65
N GLU A 173 10.62 1.64 -29.71
CA GLU A 173 10.15 1.44 -31.10
C GLU A 173 9.69 -0.01 -31.39
N GLU A 174 10.01 -0.96 -30.51
CA GLU A 174 9.54 -2.36 -30.62
C GLU A 174 8.04 -2.49 -30.30
N PHE A 175 7.47 -1.51 -29.58
CA PHE A 175 6.14 -1.59 -29.01
C PHE A 175 5.19 -0.52 -29.56
N ARG A 176 3.93 -0.93 -29.73
CA ARG A 176 2.86 -0.01 -30.12
C ARG A 176 2.59 1.02 -29.00
N HIS A 177 2.38 0.55 -27.78
CA HIS A 177 2.19 1.37 -26.58
C HIS A 177 3.13 0.91 -25.47
N VAL A 178 3.50 1.85 -24.63
CA VAL A 178 4.30 1.58 -23.42
C VAL A 178 3.61 2.22 -22.24
N LEU A 179 3.45 1.44 -21.17
CA LEU A 179 2.98 1.91 -19.87
C LEU A 179 4.14 1.84 -18.88
N VAL A 180 4.42 2.94 -18.19
CA VAL A 180 5.29 2.96 -17.02
C VAL A 180 4.42 3.05 -15.78
N VAL A 181 4.67 2.20 -14.77
CA VAL A 181 3.93 2.17 -13.51
C VAL A 181 4.89 2.39 -12.35
N VAL A 182 4.58 3.37 -11.51
CA VAL A 182 5.35 3.74 -10.31
C VAL A 182 4.42 3.96 -9.11
N GLU A 183 5.00 4.00 -7.89
CA GLU A 183 4.25 4.28 -6.67
C GLU A 183 4.55 5.69 -6.14
N GLY A 184 3.54 6.34 -5.57
CA GLY A 184 3.70 7.64 -4.93
C GLY A 184 4.54 7.56 -3.67
N ILE A 185 4.33 6.54 -2.84
CA ILE A 185 5.21 6.09 -1.76
C ILE A 185 5.37 4.59 -1.90
N TYR A 186 6.60 4.11 -1.98
CA TYR A 186 6.90 2.69 -1.96
C TYR A 186 6.71 2.12 -0.57
N SER A 187 5.84 1.14 -0.48
CA SER A 187 5.27 0.67 0.78
C SER A 187 6.27 0.03 1.74
N MET A 188 7.42 -0.42 1.25
CA MET A 188 8.45 -1.10 2.05
C MET A 188 9.58 -0.15 2.47
N ASP A 189 9.93 0.81 1.64
CA ASP A 189 11.08 1.69 1.83
C ASP A 189 10.68 3.09 2.31
N GLY A 190 9.44 3.53 2.06
CA GLY A 190 8.95 4.84 2.48
C GLY A 190 9.56 6.00 1.70
N ASP A 191 10.12 5.72 0.53
CA ASP A 191 10.61 6.71 -0.44
C ASP A 191 9.57 6.95 -1.55
N THR A 192 9.88 7.83 -2.50
CA THR A 192 8.94 8.28 -3.54
C THR A 192 9.55 8.22 -4.93
N ALA A 193 8.67 8.12 -5.93
CA ALA A 193 9.06 8.37 -7.31
C ALA A 193 9.40 9.86 -7.55
N ASP A 194 10.22 10.13 -8.58
CA ASP A 194 10.50 11.49 -9.09
C ASP A 194 9.58 11.77 -10.31
N LEU A 195 8.43 12.39 -10.05
CA LEU A 195 7.45 12.69 -11.10
C LEU A 195 7.96 13.70 -12.13
N PRO A 196 8.62 14.81 -11.77
CA PRO A 196 9.21 15.71 -12.75
C PRO A 196 10.07 14.97 -13.79
N ARG A 197 11.00 14.13 -13.31
CA ARG A 197 11.88 13.34 -14.20
C ARG A 197 11.09 12.33 -15.05
N LEU A 198 10.11 11.66 -14.46
CA LEU A 198 9.24 10.71 -15.15
C LEU A 198 8.39 11.37 -16.23
N LEU A 199 7.90 12.59 -16.00
CA LEU A 199 7.13 13.34 -16.98
C LEU A 199 7.98 13.80 -18.17
N ASP A 200 9.25 14.16 -17.93
CA ASP A 200 10.18 14.46 -19.03
C ASP A 200 10.45 13.20 -19.88
N ILE A 201 10.66 12.05 -19.25
CA ILE A 201 10.79 10.76 -19.91
C ILE A 201 9.52 10.39 -20.67
N LYS A 202 8.35 10.60 -20.07
CA LYS A 202 7.04 10.36 -20.69
C LYS A 202 6.89 11.16 -21.99
N ASP A 203 7.15 12.45 -21.94
CA ASP A 203 6.98 13.34 -23.10
C ASP A 203 8.00 12.99 -24.21
N LYS A 204 9.26 12.73 -23.83
CA LYS A 204 10.34 12.35 -24.76
C LYS A 204 10.05 11.05 -25.49
N HIS A 205 9.58 10.02 -24.78
CA HIS A 205 9.38 8.67 -25.33
C HIS A 205 7.93 8.37 -25.72
N GLN A 206 7.00 9.33 -25.53
CA GLN A 206 5.58 9.18 -25.84
C GLN A 206 4.99 7.91 -25.22
N ILE A 207 5.11 7.79 -23.90
CA ILE A 207 4.63 6.67 -23.10
C ILE A 207 3.45 7.09 -22.22
N TRP A 208 2.72 6.13 -21.70
CA TRP A 208 1.71 6.35 -20.66
C TRP A 208 2.32 6.18 -19.26
N LEU A 209 1.85 6.99 -18.33
CA LEU A 209 2.27 6.96 -16.94
C LEU A 209 1.07 6.63 -16.04
N MET A 210 1.20 5.59 -15.23
CA MET A 210 0.27 5.23 -14.17
C MET A 210 0.96 5.39 -12.82
N LEU A 211 0.29 6.07 -11.89
CA LEU A 211 0.77 6.32 -10.53
C LEU A 211 -0.13 5.61 -9.51
N ASP A 212 0.44 4.78 -8.66
CA ASP A 212 -0.25 4.19 -7.51
C ASP A 212 -0.08 5.09 -6.27
N GLU A 213 -1.18 5.73 -5.87
CA GLU A 213 -1.26 6.64 -4.72
C GLU A 213 -1.75 5.95 -3.43
N ALA A 214 -1.66 4.62 -3.37
CA ALA A 214 -2.22 3.86 -2.25
C ALA A 214 -1.64 4.25 -0.88
N HIS A 215 -0.37 4.68 -0.81
CA HIS A 215 0.31 5.13 0.41
C HIS A 215 0.51 6.65 0.48
N SER A 216 0.20 7.40 -0.57
CA SER A 216 0.49 8.83 -0.66
C SER A 216 -0.73 9.73 -0.53
N LEU A 217 -1.94 9.24 -0.88
CA LEU A 217 -3.20 9.97 -0.61
C LEU A 217 -3.33 10.26 0.90
N GLY A 218 -3.50 11.54 1.26
CA GLY A 218 -3.61 12.00 2.65
C GLY A 218 -2.30 12.00 3.44
N VAL A 219 -1.18 11.62 2.79
CA VAL A 219 0.17 11.53 3.39
C VAL A 219 1.11 12.55 2.78
N LEU A 220 1.06 12.72 1.47
CA LEU A 220 1.87 13.67 0.71
C LEU A 220 1.06 14.87 0.23
N GLY A 221 1.73 16.01 0.10
CA GLY A 221 1.13 17.28 -0.26
C GLY A 221 0.54 18.01 0.94
N GLU A 222 0.40 19.33 0.84
CA GLU A 222 -0.12 20.18 1.91
C GLU A 222 -1.60 19.90 2.20
N THR A 223 -2.37 19.58 1.15
CA THR A 223 -3.80 19.24 1.26
C THR A 223 -4.07 17.73 1.16
N GLY A 224 -3.00 16.91 1.05
CA GLY A 224 -3.09 15.44 1.01
C GLY A 224 -3.47 14.85 -0.34
N ARG A 225 -3.24 15.59 -1.44
CA ARG A 225 -3.55 15.12 -2.80
C ARG A 225 -2.50 14.17 -3.38
N GLY A 226 -1.53 13.76 -2.57
CA GLY A 226 -0.53 12.79 -2.96
C GLY A 226 0.73 13.37 -3.57
N LEU A 227 1.43 12.54 -4.34
CA LEU A 227 2.76 12.88 -4.88
C LEU A 227 2.74 14.04 -5.88
N PRO A 228 1.75 14.20 -6.77
CA PRO A 228 1.70 15.33 -7.69
C PRO A 228 1.71 16.68 -6.95
N GLU A 229 0.87 16.84 -5.92
CA GLU A 229 0.86 18.05 -5.10
C GLU A 229 2.18 18.24 -4.37
N HIS A 230 2.73 17.16 -3.80
CA HIS A 230 3.99 17.21 -3.04
C HIS A 230 5.17 17.70 -3.88
N GLN A 231 5.20 17.34 -5.16
CA GLN A 231 6.27 17.70 -6.10
C GLN A 231 5.91 18.86 -7.04
N GLY A 232 4.75 19.51 -6.85
CA GLY A 232 4.32 20.65 -7.65
C GLY A 232 4.03 20.30 -9.11
N VAL A 233 3.57 19.07 -9.38
CA VAL A 233 3.27 18.56 -10.71
C VAL A 233 1.79 18.69 -11.01
N ASP A 234 1.45 19.11 -12.24
CA ASP A 234 0.07 19.08 -12.72
C ASP A 234 -0.42 17.60 -12.86
N PRO A 235 -1.42 17.16 -12.06
CA PRO A 235 -1.95 15.80 -12.15
C PRO A 235 -2.51 15.47 -13.54
N GLY A 236 -2.95 16.46 -14.32
CA GLY A 236 -3.44 16.28 -15.71
C GLY A 236 -2.39 15.73 -16.68
N ARG A 237 -1.10 15.76 -16.33
CA ARG A 237 -0.02 15.13 -17.10
C ARG A 237 0.12 13.63 -16.87
N ILE A 238 -0.51 13.08 -15.82
CA ILE A 238 -0.52 11.65 -15.49
C ILE A 238 -1.73 11.01 -16.15
N ASP A 239 -1.54 9.87 -16.81
CA ASP A 239 -2.62 9.26 -17.60
C ASP A 239 -3.63 8.53 -16.72
N LEU A 240 -3.15 7.82 -15.69
CA LEU A 240 -3.96 7.10 -14.72
C LEU A 240 -3.39 7.24 -13.31
N VAL A 241 -4.27 7.44 -12.36
CA VAL A 241 -3.96 7.31 -10.92
C VAL A 241 -4.82 6.20 -10.34
N VAL A 242 -4.19 5.28 -9.61
CA VAL A 242 -4.87 4.24 -8.83
C VAL A 242 -4.63 4.49 -7.36
N GLY A 243 -5.60 4.14 -6.53
CA GLY A 243 -5.45 4.22 -5.09
C GLY A 243 -6.37 3.27 -4.35
N THR A 244 -6.28 3.32 -3.04
CA THR A 244 -7.08 2.47 -2.14
C THR A 244 -7.89 3.31 -1.15
N MET A 245 -9.04 2.80 -0.76
CA MET A 245 -9.85 3.37 0.32
C MET A 245 -9.53 2.73 1.68
N SER A 246 -8.70 1.67 1.70
CA SER A 246 -8.44 0.88 2.91
C SER A 246 -7.35 1.44 3.84
N LYS A 247 -6.83 2.62 3.53
CA LYS A 247 -5.79 3.30 4.30
C LYS A 247 -6.32 4.65 4.81
N THR A 248 -5.85 5.76 4.29
CA THR A 248 -6.27 7.12 4.68
C THR A 248 -7.78 7.35 4.69
N LEU A 249 -8.51 6.71 3.77
CA LEU A 249 -9.97 6.84 3.71
C LEU A 249 -10.72 5.90 4.68
N ALA A 250 -10.02 5.20 5.57
CA ALA A 250 -10.56 4.42 6.70
C ALA A 250 -11.72 3.47 6.31
N SER A 251 -11.65 2.86 5.11
CA SER A 251 -12.74 2.08 4.54
C SER A 251 -12.21 0.82 3.83
N CYS A 252 -12.86 0.38 2.76
CA CYS A 252 -12.42 -0.72 1.92
C CYS A 252 -12.75 -0.41 0.46
N GLY A 253 -11.90 -0.87 -0.48
CA GLY A 253 -12.09 -0.66 -1.90
C GLY A 253 -10.90 0.00 -2.55
N GLY A 254 -11.02 0.24 -3.86
CA GLY A 254 -10.04 0.97 -4.66
C GLY A 254 -10.72 1.91 -5.63
N TYR A 255 -9.92 2.72 -6.28
CA TYR A 255 -10.37 3.61 -7.35
C TYR A 255 -9.31 3.74 -8.43
N VAL A 256 -9.74 4.07 -9.64
CA VAL A 256 -8.91 4.53 -10.73
C VAL A 256 -9.43 5.87 -11.21
N CYS A 257 -8.54 6.86 -11.36
CA CYS A 257 -8.82 8.19 -11.89
C CYS A 257 -8.09 8.38 -13.22
N GLY A 258 -8.69 9.15 -14.11
CA GLY A 258 -8.10 9.49 -15.40
C GLY A 258 -8.99 10.43 -16.21
N ARG A 259 -8.67 10.57 -17.50
CA ARG A 259 -9.52 11.32 -18.44
C ARG A 259 -10.85 10.63 -18.63
N LYS A 260 -11.92 11.43 -18.76
CA LYS A 260 -13.29 10.92 -18.86
C LYS A 260 -13.49 9.83 -19.93
N PRO A 261 -12.95 9.95 -21.18
CA PRO A 261 -13.13 8.89 -22.19
C PRO A 261 -12.54 7.54 -21.78
N VAL A 262 -11.42 7.53 -21.05
CA VAL A 262 -10.78 6.30 -20.56
C VAL A 262 -11.62 5.65 -19.47
N ILE A 263 -12.09 6.44 -18.51
CA ILE A 263 -12.93 5.94 -17.41
C ILE A 263 -14.29 5.48 -17.92
N ASP A 264 -14.89 6.19 -18.88
CA ASP A 264 -16.14 5.76 -19.50
C ASP A 264 -15.97 4.42 -20.25
N TRP A 265 -14.86 4.24 -20.98
CA TRP A 265 -14.52 2.96 -21.60
C TRP A 265 -14.38 1.85 -20.56
N PHE A 266 -13.67 2.09 -19.46
CA PHE A 266 -13.52 1.13 -18.34
C PHE A 266 -14.85 0.71 -17.74
N ARG A 267 -15.84 1.62 -17.62
CA ARG A 267 -17.18 1.29 -17.09
C ARG A 267 -17.89 0.18 -17.84
N TYR A 268 -17.59 0.01 -19.12
CA TYR A 268 -18.23 -0.99 -19.97
C TYR A 268 -17.35 -2.22 -20.23
N THR A 269 -16.05 -2.12 -20.02
CA THR A 269 -15.12 -3.14 -20.51
C THR A 269 -14.15 -3.68 -19.47
N LEU A 270 -13.86 -2.92 -18.38
CA LEU A 270 -12.87 -3.33 -17.38
C LEU A 270 -13.34 -4.57 -16.61
N PRO A 271 -12.68 -5.74 -16.75
CA PRO A 271 -13.21 -7.01 -16.20
C PRO A 271 -13.46 -6.97 -14.70
N GLY A 272 -12.53 -6.42 -13.90
CA GLY A 272 -12.68 -6.30 -12.46
C GLY A 272 -13.80 -5.37 -12.00
N PHE A 273 -14.37 -4.57 -12.90
CA PHE A 273 -15.55 -3.76 -12.65
C PHE A 273 -16.83 -4.44 -13.19
N VAL A 274 -16.80 -4.90 -14.44
CA VAL A 274 -17.96 -5.45 -15.13
C VAL A 274 -18.42 -6.78 -14.52
N TYR A 275 -17.47 -7.63 -14.13
CA TYR A 275 -17.74 -8.97 -13.61
C TYR A 275 -17.61 -9.09 -12.08
N SER A 276 -17.42 -7.95 -11.39
CA SER A 276 -17.39 -7.89 -9.93
C SER A 276 -18.66 -7.23 -9.39
N VAL A 277 -19.00 -7.53 -8.13
CA VAL A 277 -20.08 -6.84 -7.42
C VAL A 277 -19.72 -5.36 -7.20
N GLY A 278 -20.71 -4.47 -7.20
CA GLY A 278 -20.51 -3.07 -6.81
C GLY A 278 -20.12 -2.96 -5.33
N LEU A 279 -19.36 -1.92 -4.99
CA LEU A 279 -19.01 -1.64 -3.60
C LEU A 279 -20.25 -1.47 -2.72
N SER A 280 -20.17 -1.90 -1.48
CA SER A 280 -21.20 -1.67 -0.47
C SER A 280 -21.44 -0.16 -0.29
N PRO A 281 -22.70 0.29 -0.25
CA PRO A 281 -23.02 1.70 0.01
C PRO A 281 -22.49 2.19 1.36
N VAL A 282 -22.46 1.32 2.37
CA VAL A 282 -21.92 1.61 3.72
C VAL A 282 -20.42 1.95 3.64
N ILE A 283 -19.66 1.15 2.90
CA ILE A 283 -18.22 1.33 2.68
C ILE A 283 -17.94 2.65 1.93
N LEU A 284 -18.75 2.96 0.92
CA LEU A 284 -18.62 4.21 0.18
C LEU A 284 -18.99 5.44 1.00
N ALA A 285 -20.01 5.36 1.85
CA ALA A 285 -20.38 6.44 2.76
C ALA A 285 -19.24 6.73 3.75
N ALA A 286 -18.62 5.68 4.28
CA ALA A 286 -17.44 5.81 5.14
C ALA A 286 -16.28 6.51 4.41
N ALA A 287 -15.87 6.01 3.22
CA ALA A 287 -14.80 6.58 2.43
C ALA A 287 -15.05 8.04 2.03
N ARG A 288 -16.28 8.35 1.61
CA ARG A 288 -16.70 9.70 1.23
C ARG A 288 -16.62 10.67 2.42
N THR A 289 -17.04 10.22 3.59
CA THR A 289 -16.96 11.02 4.81
C THR A 289 -15.53 11.24 5.23
N ALA A 290 -14.66 10.21 5.12
CA ALA A 290 -13.23 10.35 5.38
C ALA A 290 -12.55 11.34 4.43
N LEU A 291 -12.89 11.31 3.12
CA LEU A 291 -12.39 12.27 2.13
C LEU A 291 -12.75 13.71 2.46
N ARG A 292 -13.98 13.94 2.96
CA ARG A 292 -14.42 15.27 3.40
C ARG A 292 -13.73 15.71 4.68
N LEU A 293 -13.64 14.82 5.68
CA LEU A 293 -12.93 15.08 6.93
C LEU A 293 -11.46 15.41 6.71
N MET A 294 -10.79 14.74 5.79
CA MET A 294 -9.41 15.05 5.42
C MET A 294 -9.26 16.50 4.94
N GLN A 295 -10.25 17.03 4.21
CA GLN A 295 -10.28 18.41 3.75
C GLN A 295 -10.67 19.40 4.86
N GLU A 296 -11.64 19.05 5.69
CA GLU A 296 -12.14 19.90 6.80
C GLU A 296 -11.15 19.94 7.97
N GLU A 297 -10.46 18.83 8.23
CA GLU A 297 -9.49 18.65 9.32
C GLU A 297 -8.06 18.51 8.78
N SER A 298 -7.65 19.38 7.85
CA SER A 298 -6.35 19.35 7.16
C SER A 298 -5.16 19.38 8.11
N TRP A 299 -5.33 19.86 9.35
CA TRP A 299 -4.32 19.80 10.40
C TRP A 299 -3.79 18.39 10.66
N ARG A 300 -4.58 17.34 10.36
CA ARG A 300 -4.17 15.94 10.51
C ARG A 300 -3.01 15.58 9.60
N ILE A 301 -2.99 16.13 8.38
CA ILE A 301 -1.94 15.89 7.38
C ILE A 301 -0.62 16.48 7.91
N GLY A 302 -0.64 17.73 8.37
CA GLY A 302 0.53 18.36 8.97
C GLY A 302 1.03 17.63 10.23
N LYS A 303 0.09 17.17 11.08
CA LYS A 303 0.46 16.39 12.27
C LYS A 303 1.06 15.03 11.92
N LEU A 304 0.51 14.31 10.92
CA LEU A 304 1.10 13.09 10.41
C LEU A 304 2.52 13.30 9.88
N ALA A 305 2.71 14.34 9.06
CA ALA A 305 4.02 14.69 8.52
C ALA A 305 5.04 14.97 9.64
N GLY A 306 4.67 15.82 10.61
CA GLY A 306 5.52 16.12 11.76
C GLY A 306 5.84 14.89 12.62
N ASN A 307 4.87 14.02 12.86
CA ASN A 307 5.08 12.75 13.59
C ASN A 307 6.04 11.82 12.85
N ALA A 308 5.89 11.70 11.52
CA ALA A 308 6.71 10.81 10.71
C ALA A 308 8.16 11.31 10.55
N GLU A 309 8.35 12.61 10.37
CA GLU A 309 9.67 13.26 10.40
C GLU A 309 10.32 13.07 11.78
N PHE A 310 9.58 13.33 12.85
CA PHE A 310 10.07 13.16 14.21
C PHE A 310 10.47 11.71 14.50
N PHE A 311 9.69 10.73 14.02
CA PHE A 311 10.05 9.31 14.14
C PHE A 311 11.36 9.00 13.41
N ARG A 312 11.47 9.39 12.12
CA ARG A 312 12.67 9.15 11.30
C ARG A 312 13.90 9.75 11.96
N ASP A 313 13.84 11.04 12.31
CA ASP A 313 14.98 11.79 12.84
C ASP A 313 15.41 11.25 14.20
N SER A 314 14.46 10.90 15.07
CA SER A 314 14.73 10.29 16.37
C SER A 314 15.32 8.87 16.23
N ALA A 315 14.84 8.07 15.26
CA ALA A 315 15.39 6.76 14.98
C ALA A 315 16.85 6.85 14.49
N GLN A 316 17.12 7.76 13.54
CA GLN A 316 18.48 7.99 13.03
C GLN A 316 19.42 8.52 14.13
N ALA A 317 18.94 9.43 14.99
CA ALA A 317 19.70 9.91 16.15
C ALA A 317 20.01 8.80 17.17
N ALA A 318 19.16 7.77 17.25
CA ALA A 318 19.39 6.58 18.05
C ALA A 318 20.28 5.51 17.37
N GLY A 319 20.82 5.79 16.17
CA GLY A 319 21.67 4.87 15.40
C GLY A 319 20.90 3.78 14.63
N LEU A 320 19.57 3.90 14.50
CA LEU A 320 18.74 2.95 13.75
C LEU A 320 18.71 3.31 12.26
N SER A 321 18.82 2.32 11.38
CA SER A 321 18.77 2.52 9.93
C SER A 321 17.33 2.62 9.43
N THR A 322 16.96 3.78 8.89
CA THR A 322 15.64 4.01 8.28
C THR A 322 15.62 3.81 6.76
N GLY A 323 16.71 3.32 6.17
CA GLY A 323 16.83 3.20 4.72
C GLY A 323 16.62 4.55 4.00
N PRO A 324 16.03 4.55 2.79
CA PRO A 324 15.79 5.75 1.99
C PRO A 324 14.52 6.53 2.40
N ALA A 325 13.86 6.16 3.50
CA ALA A 325 12.57 6.75 3.89
C ALA A 325 12.63 8.28 4.02
N ILE A 326 11.67 8.95 3.38
CA ILE A 326 11.59 10.41 3.40
C ILE A 326 10.95 10.98 4.68
N GLY A 327 10.53 10.12 5.63
CA GLY A 327 9.85 10.56 6.85
C GLY A 327 8.42 11.01 6.58
N ARG A 328 7.67 10.19 5.86
CA ARG A 328 6.23 10.34 5.63
C ARG A 328 5.56 9.01 5.98
N GLY A 329 4.33 8.98 6.33
CA GLY A 329 3.48 7.85 6.69
C GLY A 329 4.10 6.45 6.91
N VAL A 330 5.13 6.09 6.17
CA VAL A 330 5.86 4.81 6.25
C VAL A 330 7.33 5.08 6.57
N VAL A 331 7.85 4.47 7.65
CA VAL A 331 9.27 4.51 8.00
C VAL A 331 9.72 3.10 8.41
N PRO A 332 10.59 2.44 7.63
CA PRO A 332 11.17 1.15 8.03
C PRO A 332 12.30 1.34 9.04
N ILE A 333 12.57 0.31 9.82
CA ILE A 333 13.84 0.09 10.53
C ILE A 333 14.45 -1.18 9.98
N LEU A 334 15.63 -1.06 9.36
CA LEU A 334 16.34 -2.16 8.71
C LEU A 334 17.17 -2.93 9.73
N PHE A 335 17.21 -4.26 9.60
CA PHE A 335 18.00 -5.16 10.42
C PHE A 335 18.96 -5.98 9.56
N GLN A 336 19.95 -6.62 10.18
CA GLN A 336 20.96 -7.41 9.46
C GLN A 336 20.38 -8.72 8.94
N ASP A 337 19.47 -9.35 9.70
CA ASP A 337 18.87 -10.61 9.33
C ASP A 337 17.43 -10.79 9.86
N SER A 338 16.79 -11.84 9.40
CA SER A 338 15.41 -12.17 9.78
C SER A 338 15.26 -12.53 11.26
N VAL A 339 16.31 -13.07 11.90
CA VAL A 339 16.28 -13.46 13.32
C VAL A 339 16.21 -12.22 14.19
N GLU A 340 17.09 -11.26 13.91
CA GLU A 340 17.11 -9.97 14.60
C GLU A 340 15.78 -9.23 14.42
N THR A 341 15.20 -9.25 13.22
CA THR A 341 13.91 -8.62 12.92
C THR A 341 12.76 -9.25 13.72
N MET A 342 12.73 -10.59 13.78
CA MET A 342 11.73 -11.33 14.58
C MET A 342 11.88 -11.03 16.08
N TRP A 343 13.13 -11.03 16.57
CA TRP A 343 13.44 -10.69 17.94
C TRP A 343 13.01 -9.28 18.31
N ALA A 344 13.30 -8.31 17.44
CA ALA A 344 12.87 -6.91 17.62
C ALA A 344 11.35 -6.78 17.70
N SER A 345 10.62 -7.48 16.84
CA SER A 345 9.15 -7.49 16.89
C SER A 345 8.62 -8.06 18.22
N GLN A 346 9.18 -9.18 18.69
CA GLN A 346 8.80 -9.80 19.96
C GLN A 346 9.13 -8.87 21.13
N HIS A 347 10.34 -8.30 21.13
CA HIS A 347 10.80 -7.38 22.18
C HIS A 347 9.91 -6.13 22.30
N LEU A 348 9.47 -5.58 21.16
CA LEU A 348 8.52 -4.47 21.12
C LEU A 348 7.15 -4.88 21.67
N LEU A 349 6.66 -6.08 21.29
CA LEU A 349 5.37 -6.57 21.74
C LEU A 349 5.33 -6.72 23.29
N GLU A 350 6.40 -7.22 23.89
CA GLU A 350 6.53 -7.34 25.35
C GLU A 350 6.50 -5.98 26.06
N ARG A 351 6.89 -4.90 25.36
CA ARG A 351 6.89 -3.52 25.85
C ARG A 351 5.66 -2.70 25.49
N GLY A 352 4.64 -3.37 24.93
CA GLY A 352 3.37 -2.73 24.61
C GLY A 352 3.33 -2.03 23.24
N PHE A 353 4.28 -2.35 22.34
CA PHE A 353 4.28 -1.86 20.96
C PHE A 353 4.03 -3.00 19.98
N TYR A 354 3.09 -2.79 19.04
CA TYR A 354 2.79 -3.80 18.03
C TYR A 354 3.35 -3.38 16.65
N VAL A 355 4.36 -4.13 16.20
CA VAL A 355 5.05 -3.93 14.91
C VAL A 355 5.40 -5.30 14.32
N PRO A 356 4.61 -5.85 13.40
CA PRO A 356 4.88 -7.14 12.77
C PRO A 356 6.18 -7.11 11.94
N PRO A 357 6.96 -8.21 11.94
CA PRO A 357 8.19 -8.29 11.17
C PRO A 357 7.93 -8.53 9.68
N ILE A 358 8.79 -8.00 8.83
CA ILE A 358 8.82 -8.27 7.38
C ILE A 358 10.14 -8.97 7.08
N VAL A 359 10.10 -10.29 6.88
CA VAL A 359 11.32 -11.11 6.81
C VAL A 359 11.55 -11.80 5.46
N GLN A 360 10.49 -12.11 4.69
CA GLN A 360 10.64 -12.82 3.41
C GLN A 360 9.54 -12.49 2.38
N ILE A 361 8.54 -11.70 2.75
CA ILE A 361 7.39 -11.38 1.88
C ILE A 361 7.48 -9.91 1.50
N GLY A 362 7.65 -9.63 0.20
CA GLY A 362 7.63 -8.27 -0.33
C GLY A 362 8.91 -7.45 -0.14
N VAL A 363 10.00 -8.06 0.33
CA VAL A 363 11.33 -7.43 0.46
C VAL A 363 12.42 -8.37 -0.06
N PRO A 364 13.58 -7.84 -0.51
CA PRO A 364 14.76 -8.64 -0.80
C PRO A 364 15.16 -9.47 0.44
N LYS A 365 15.67 -10.69 0.22
CA LYS A 365 16.03 -11.63 1.30
C LYS A 365 17.06 -11.10 2.29
N ASP A 366 17.88 -10.17 1.85
CA ASP A 366 18.99 -9.53 2.56
C ASP A 366 18.60 -8.20 3.22
N GLN A 367 17.33 -7.81 3.18
CA GLN A 367 16.86 -6.54 3.75
C GLN A 367 15.60 -6.70 4.62
N PRO A 368 15.63 -7.58 5.64
CA PRO A 368 14.51 -7.72 6.55
C PRO A 368 14.34 -6.46 7.40
N ARG A 369 13.11 -6.17 7.80
CA ARG A 369 12.78 -4.91 8.47
C ARG A 369 11.55 -4.98 9.36
N LEU A 370 11.47 -4.08 10.32
CA LEU A 370 10.20 -3.65 10.89
C LEU A 370 9.69 -2.44 10.10
N ARG A 371 8.43 -2.45 9.73
CA ARG A 371 7.81 -1.35 9.00
C ARG A 371 6.82 -0.63 9.89
N PHE A 372 7.13 0.64 10.18
CA PHE A 372 6.31 1.49 11.03
C PHE A 372 5.36 2.33 10.18
N PHE A 373 4.08 2.19 10.44
CA PHE A 373 3.06 3.09 9.91
C PHE A 373 2.78 4.17 10.93
N ILE A 374 3.16 5.39 10.59
CA ILE A 374 2.97 6.52 11.47
C ILE A 374 1.55 7.09 11.25
N SER A 375 0.90 7.46 12.35
CA SER A 375 -0.44 8.04 12.35
C SER A 375 -0.43 9.45 12.94
N ALA A 376 -1.38 10.29 12.52
CA ALA A 376 -1.66 11.58 13.15
C ALA A 376 -2.04 11.43 14.63
N ASN A 377 -2.52 10.24 15.04
CA ASN A 377 -2.91 9.96 16.42
C ASN A 377 -1.72 9.59 17.33
N HIS A 378 -0.56 9.22 16.78
CA HIS A 378 0.61 8.95 17.61
C HIS A 378 1.06 10.21 18.35
N THR A 379 1.48 10.01 19.59
CA THR A 379 2.10 11.05 20.42
C THR A 379 3.63 10.96 20.32
N GLN A 380 4.31 12.06 20.61
CA GLN A 380 5.78 12.06 20.67
C GLN A 380 6.31 11.09 21.76
N ALA A 381 5.58 10.95 22.87
CA ALA A 381 5.95 10.01 23.92
C ALA A 381 5.92 8.55 23.46
N GLU A 382 4.91 8.15 22.68
CA GLU A 382 4.82 6.81 22.08
C GLU A 382 5.93 6.58 21.06
N ILE A 383 6.24 7.58 20.23
CA ILE A 383 7.33 7.53 19.25
C ILE A 383 8.68 7.36 19.96
N LEU A 384 8.97 8.18 20.96
CA LEU A 384 10.21 8.05 21.73
C LEU A 384 10.27 6.74 22.50
N GLY A 385 9.14 6.27 23.02
CA GLY A 385 9.04 5.00 23.74
C GLY A 385 9.41 3.80 22.87
N VAL A 386 8.89 3.72 21.64
CA VAL A 386 9.21 2.62 20.72
C VAL A 386 10.66 2.68 20.24
N ILE A 387 11.20 3.88 20.00
CA ILE A 387 12.61 4.06 19.60
C ILE A 387 13.55 3.68 20.76
N ALA A 388 13.25 4.09 21.99
CA ALA A 388 14.02 3.68 23.15
C ALA A 388 14.00 2.16 23.35
N ALA A 389 12.83 1.54 23.16
CA ALA A 389 12.71 0.08 23.24
C ALA A 389 13.58 -0.64 22.20
N LEU A 390 13.68 -0.12 20.97
CA LEU A 390 14.57 -0.67 19.94
C LEU A 390 16.05 -0.45 20.26
N ARG A 391 16.42 0.74 20.70
CA ARG A 391 17.80 1.05 21.08
C ARG A 391 18.31 0.18 22.23
N ASP A 392 17.45 -0.04 23.21
CA ASP A 392 17.78 -0.79 24.44
C ASP A 392 17.50 -2.30 24.27
N MET A 393 17.26 -2.76 23.05
CA MET A 393 17.04 -4.16 22.73
C MET A 393 18.33 -4.97 23.00
N PRO A 394 18.27 -6.05 23.80
CA PRO A 394 19.43 -6.91 24.01
C PRO A 394 19.79 -7.64 22.70
N PRO A 395 21.08 -7.94 22.48
CA PRO A 395 21.51 -8.67 21.29
C PRO A 395 20.85 -10.05 21.26
N VAL A 396 20.56 -10.52 20.05
CA VAL A 396 20.06 -11.89 19.84
C VAL A 396 21.12 -12.89 20.26
N SER A 397 20.72 -13.94 20.99
CA SER A 397 21.66 -14.97 21.41
C SER A 397 22.21 -15.78 20.21
N GLU A 398 23.45 -16.25 20.28
CA GLU A 398 24.04 -17.15 19.28
C GLU A 398 23.25 -18.44 19.12
N GLU A 399 22.57 -18.88 20.18
CA GLU A 399 21.71 -20.06 20.16
C GLU A 399 20.46 -19.84 19.31
N ALA A 400 19.82 -18.68 19.40
CA ALA A 400 18.68 -18.31 18.56
C ALA A 400 19.10 -18.27 17.06
N HIS A 401 20.25 -17.68 16.75
CA HIS A 401 20.79 -17.69 15.39
C HIS A 401 21.07 -19.12 14.88
N ARG A 402 21.61 -20.01 15.72
CA ARG A 402 21.87 -21.41 15.35
C ARG A 402 20.59 -22.20 15.10
N ILE A 403 19.57 -22.03 15.94
CA ILE A 403 18.26 -22.69 15.78
C ILE A 403 17.62 -22.28 14.44
N VAL A 404 17.57 -20.99 14.14
CA VAL A 404 16.97 -20.50 12.90
C VAL A 404 17.80 -20.89 11.68
N ALA A 405 19.14 -20.80 11.74
CA ALA A 405 20.03 -21.23 10.66
C ALA A 405 19.88 -22.73 10.38
N ALA A 406 19.78 -23.58 11.40
CA ALA A 406 19.57 -25.02 11.24
C ALA A 406 18.20 -25.34 10.59
N ALA A 407 17.15 -24.61 11.00
CA ALA A 407 15.82 -24.74 10.43
C ALA A 407 15.76 -24.29 8.96
N MET A 408 16.51 -23.26 8.59
CA MET A 408 16.61 -22.78 7.20
C MET A 408 17.49 -23.68 6.32
N ALA A 409 18.52 -24.35 6.88
CA ALA A 409 19.39 -25.27 6.15
C ALA A 409 18.77 -26.66 5.93
N GLY A 410 17.78 -27.07 6.75
CA GLY A 410 17.04 -28.32 6.60
C GLY A 410 15.80 -28.23 5.70
N ALA A 411 15.56 -27.09 5.12
CA ALA A 411 14.47 -26.80 4.20
C ALA A 411 14.99 -26.68 2.76
#